data_556cba5de77c3b51d9e4945a02acdd17
#
_entry.id   556cba5de77c3b51d9e4945a02acdd17
#
_cell.length_a   1.000
_cell.length_b   1.000
_cell.length_c   1.000
_cell.angle_alpha   90.00
_cell.angle_beta   90.00
_cell.angle_gamma   90.00
#
_symmetry.space_group_name_H-M   'P 1'
#
loop_
_entity.id
_entity.type
_entity.pdbx_description
1 polymer ?
#
loop_
_entity_poly.entity_id
_entity_poly.type
_entity_poly.pdbx_seq_one_letter_code
_entity_poly.pdbx_strand_id
1 'polypeptide(L)'
;MPILQWCPTGHFTFLPIHAAGNYDDQAVECAADYFISSYTPTVGALLAHPLAAASSSRAFKMMVVVQTKELPSAKTELEKIQRHIPSDALVVFGVPGAVANVETVASCLSEASIVHFACHGTQDRLKPLNSGLKLDDGLLRISRIMKEKTLDGSLAFCCACETAMGDEKLPDEAMSLGASLLFSGFQSVIATMW
;
A
#
# COMPACT_ATOMS: atom_id res chain seq x y z
N MET A 1 -17.04 -10.74 13.79
CA MET A 1 -16.02 -11.70 13.32
C MET A 1 -14.70 -11.36 13.99
N PRO A 2 -13.93 -12.35 14.44
CA PRO A 2 -12.59 -12.11 14.97
C PRO A 2 -11.61 -11.66 13.86
N ILE A 3 -10.63 -10.84 14.22
CA ILE A 3 -9.55 -10.44 13.34
C ILE A 3 -8.45 -11.49 13.45
N LEU A 4 -7.99 -12.02 12.32
CA LEU A 4 -6.89 -12.96 12.25
C LEU A 4 -5.73 -12.32 11.45
N GLN A 5 -4.56 -12.27 12.07
CA GLN A 5 -3.35 -11.75 11.43
C GLN A 5 -2.49 -12.91 10.94
N TRP A 6 -2.29 -12.98 9.63
CA TRP A 6 -1.46 -13.96 8.97
C TRP A 6 -0.03 -13.44 8.85
N CYS A 7 0.94 -14.26 9.24
CA CYS A 7 2.35 -14.03 8.95
C CYS A 7 2.86 -15.24 8.13
N PRO A 8 2.48 -15.31 6.84
CA PRO A 8 2.85 -16.45 6.00
C PRO A 8 4.36 -16.47 5.74
N THR A 9 4.91 -17.68 5.60
CA THR A 9 6.32 -17.93 5.29
C THR A 9 6.44 -18.88 4.11
N GLY A 10 7.58 -18.85 3.42
CA GLY A 10 7.81 -19.66 2.24
C GLY A 10 6.76 -19.41 1.17
N HIS A 11 6.34 -20.46 0.47
CA HIS A 11 5.37 -20.36 -0.62
C HIS A 11 3.97 -19.90 -0.20
N PHE A 12 3.62 -19.97 1.08
CA PHE A 12 2.33 -19.46 1.57
C PHE A 12 2.22 -17.94 1.46
N THR A 13 3.33 -17.22 1.34
CA THR A 13 3.35 -15.77 1.13
C THR A 13 2.64 -15.35 -0.16
N PHE A 14 2.59 -16.23 -1.16
CA PHE A 14 1.97 -15.97 -2.46
C PHE A 14 0.54 -16.49 -2.58
N LEU A 15 0.00 -17.10 -1.53
CA LEU A 15 -1.35 -17.67 -1.54
C LEU A 15 -2.35 -16.72 -0.87
N PRO A 16 -3.56 -16.56 -1.45
CA PRO A 16 -4.63 -15.80 -0.85
C PRO A 16 -5.29 -16.61 0.29
N ILE A 17 -4.60 -16.76 1.43
CA ILE A 17 -5.05 -17.59 2.56
C ILE A 17 -6.44 -17.15 3.06
N HIS A 18 -6.75 -15.86 2.98
CA HIS A 18 -8.07 -15.31 3.31
C HIS A 18 -9.20 -15.88 2.44
N ALA A 19 -8.88 -16.37 1.26
CA ALA A 19 -9.81 -17.00 0.33
C ALA A 19 -9.69 -18.54 0.35
N ALA A 20 -8.88 -19.13 1.23
CA ALA A 20 -8.80 -20.59 1.35
C ALA A 20 -10.16 -21.17 1.77
N GLY A 21 -10.66 -22.14 1.02
CA GLY A 21 -11.99 -22.70 1.30
C GLY A 21 -12.42 -23.77 0.33
N ASN A 22 -13.65 -24.24 0.52
CA ASN A 22 -14.33 -25.13 -0.39
C ASN A 22 -15.24 -24.31 -1.32
N TYR A 23 -15.08 -24.50 -2.63
CA TYR A 23 -15.81 -23.78 -3.68
C TYR A 23 -16.66 -24.74 -4.52
N ASP A 24 -17.17 -25.84 -3.93
CA ASP A 24 -18.06 -26.76 -4.62
C ASP A 24 -19.41 -26.08 -4.94
N ASP A 25 -20.05 -26.54 -6.02
CA ASP A 25 -21.29 -25.95 -6.56
C ASP A 25 -22.47 -25.86 -5.57
N GLN A 26 -22.41 -26.55 -4.43
CA GLN A 26 -23.50 -26.61 -3.46
C GLN A 26 -23.31 -25.73 -2.23
N ALA A 27 -22.09 -25.35 -1.88
CA ALA A 27 -21.80 -24.43 -0.78
C ALA A 27 -20.39 -23.85 -0.93
N VAL A 28 -20.32 -22.53 -1.03
CA VAL A 28 -19.03 -21.82 -0.95
C VAL A 28 -18.78 -21.52 0.52
N GLU A 29 -17.68 -22.02 1.06
CA GLU A 29 -17.26 -21.81 2.44
C GLU A 29 -15.76 -21.50 2.46
N CYS A 30 -15.39 -20.32 2.93
CA CYS A 30 -14.00 -19.87 2.92
C CYS A 30 -13.59 -19.17 4.23
N ALA A 31 -12.31 -18.95 4.41
CA ALA A 31 -11.77 -18.33 5.61
C ALA A 31 -12.38 -16.93 5.89
N ALA A 32 -12.77 -16.20 4.84
CA ALA A 32 -13.41 -14.89 4.98
C ALA A 32 -14.81 -14.95 5.60
N ASP A 33 -15.46 -16.11 5.64
CA ASP A 33 -16.75 -16.30 6.32
C ASP A 33 -16.62 -16.36 7.85
N TYR A 34 -15.42 -16.65 8.35
CA TYR A 34 -15.12 -16.83 9.77
C TYR A 34 -14.27 -15.72 10.37
N PHE A 35 -13.38 -15.11 9.56
CA PHE A 35 -12.38 -14.18 10.04
C PHE A 35 -12.29 -12.94 9.16
N ILE A 36 -12.01 -11.80 9.79
CA ILE A 36 -11.47 -10.63 9.08
C ILE A 36 -9.97 -10.86 8.98
N SER A 37 -9.50 -11.23 7.80
CA SER A 37 -8.10 -11.55 7.54
C SER A 37 -7.27 -10.29 7.32
N SER A 38 -6.11 -10.22 7.98
CA SER A 38 -5.09 -9.22 7.77
C SER A 38 -3.72 -9.90 7.63
N TYR A 39 -2.79 -9.29 6.95
CA TYR A 39 -1.45 -9.84 6.70
C TYR A 39 -0.39 -8.96 7.33
N THR A 40 0.66 -9.58 7.87
CA THR A 40 1.85 -8.88 8.33
C THR A 40 3.09 -9.48 7.69
N PRO A 41 4.04 -8.66 7.23
CA PRO A 41 5.27 -9.16 6.65
C PRO A 41 6.17 -9.85 7.69
N THR A 42 6.12 -9.42 8.94
CA THR A 42 6.88 -10.01 10.05
C THR A 42 6.13 -9.84 11.37
N VAL A 43 6.40 -10.72 12.33
CA VAL A 43 5.91 -10.55 13.72
C VAL A 43 6.45 -9.25 14.34
N GLY A 44 7.67 -8.85 13.98
CA GLY A 44 8.26 -7.59 14.43
C GLY A 44 7.48 -6.36 13.96
N ALA A 45 6.89 -6.40 12.77
CA ALA A 45 6.04 -5.31 12.26
C ALA A 45 4.79 -5.10 13.12
N LEU A 46 4.19 -6.18 13.64
CA LEU A 46 3.05 -6.08 14.56
C LEU A 46 3.43 -5.42 15.89
N LEU A 47 4.62 -5.71 16.39
CA LEU A 47 5.11 -5.19 17.67
C LEU A 47 5.62 -3.76 17.57
N ALA A 48 6.03 -3.32 16.37
CA ALA A 48 6.58 -1.99 16.13
C ALA A 48 5.53 -0.87 16.11
N HIS A 49 4.25 -1.22 15.91
CA HIS A 49 3.15 -0.25 15.89
C HIS A 49 2.40 -0.32 17.22
N PRO A 50 2.59 0.65 18.13
CA PRO A 50 1.75 0.73 19.33
C PRO A 50 0.30 0.92 18.88
N LEU A 51 -0.60 0.09 19.43
CA LEU A 51 -2.07 0.17 19.22
C LEU A 51 -2.68 1.50 19.70
N ALA A 52 -1.90 2.33 20.36
CA ALA A 52 -2.28 3.67 20.79
C ALA A 52 -1.53 4.67 19.91
N ALA A 53 -2.15 5.08 18.81
CA ALA A 53 -1.78 6.33 18.19
C ALA A 53 -1.95 7.43 19.26
N ALA A 54 -0.85 7.98 19.73
CA ALA A 54 -0.90 9.27 20.38
C ALA A 54 -1.67 10.16 19.41
N SER A 55 -2.73 10.82 19.88
CA SER A 55 -3.49 11.78 19.09
C SER A 55 -2.49 12.81 18.58
N SER A 56 -2.06 12.66 17.34
CA SER A 56 -1.16 13.63 16.75
C SER A 56 -1.94 14.93 16.63
N SER A 57 -1.30 16.03 17.01
CA SER A 57 -1.86 17.38 16.84
C SER A 57 -1.79 17.86 15.38
N ARG A 58 -1.34 16.99 14.47
CA ARG A 58 -1.22 17.33 13.05
C ARG A 58 -2.57 17.30 12.35
N ALA A 59 -2.80 18.29 11.49
CA ALA A 59 -3.98 18.30 10.63
C ALA A 59 -3.95 17.08 9.68
N PHE A 60 -5.12 16.47 9.50
CA PHE A 60 -5.30 15.38 8.53
C PHE A 60 -4.88 15.83 7.12
N LYS A 61 -4.07 15.02 6.44
CA LYS A 61 -3.65 15.24 5.06
C LYS A 61 -3.73 13.94 4.26
N MET A 62 -4.44 13.98 3.14
CA MET A 62 -4.48 12.88 2.18
C MET A 62 -3.66 13.22 0.95
N MET A 63 -2.74 12.35 0.57
CA MET A 63 -1.99 12.43 -0.68
C MET A 63 -2.53 11.43 -1.69
N VAL A 64 -2.79 11.90 -2.92
CA VAL A 64 -3.23 11.06 -4.04
C VAL A 64 -2.26 11.22 -5.20
N VAL A 65 -1.76 10.11 -5.70
CA VAL A 65 -0.86 10.06 -6.87
C VAL A 65 -1.56 9.27 -7.97
N VAL A 66 -1.81 9.89 -9.10
CA VAL A 66 -2.54 9.28 -10.23
C VAL A 66 -1.74 9.36 -11.53
N GLN A 67 -1.89 8.35 -12.38
CA GLN A 67 -1.39 8.34 -13.76
C GLN A 67 -2.56 8.35 -14.75
N THR A 68 -3.26 9.49 -14.84
CA THR A 68 -4.49 9.62 -15.65
C THR A 68 -4.27 9.41 -17.14
N LYS A 69 -3.06 9.62 -17.64
CA LYS A 69 -2.72 9.41 -19.06
C LYS A 69 -2.66 7.93 -19.44
N GLU A 70 -2.15 7.09 -18.55
CA GLU A 70 -1.95 5.66 -18.78
C GLU A 70 -3.10 4.82 -18.19
N LEU A 71 -3.76 5.33 -17.14
CA LEU A 71 -4.84 4.67 -16.40
C LEU A 71 -6.10 5.56 -16.37
N PRO A 72 -7.00 5.45 -17.34
CA PRO A 72 -8.23 6.26 -17.38
C PRO A 72 -9.12 6.10 -16.14
N SER A 73 -9.15 4.91 -15.51
CA SER A 73 -9.89 4.63 -14.27
C SER A 73 -9.39 5.47 -13.09
N ALA A 74 -8.10 5.80 -13.04
CA ALA A 74 -7.51 6.61 -11.99
C ALA A 74 -8.14 8.02 -11.92
N LYS A 75 -8.60 8.55 -13.05
CA LYS A 75 -9.34 9.82 -13.07
C LYS A 75 -10.68 9.70 -12.32
N THR A 76 -11.43 8.64 -12.57
CA THR A 76 -12.72 8.39 -11.89
C THR A 76 -12.51 8.17 -10.39
N GLU A 77 -11.44 7.49 -9.98
CA GLU A 77 -11.08 7.33 -8.58
C GLU A 77 -10.78 8.68 -7.93
N LEU A 78 -9.96 9.50 -8.57
CA LEU A 78 -9.66 10.85 -8.08
C LEU A 78 -10.92 11.71 -7.92
N GLU A 79 -11.82 11.72 -8.91
CA GLU A 79 -13.07 12.46 -8.84
C GLU A 79 -13.95 12.02 -7.65
N LYS A 80 -13.96 10.73 -7.34
CA LYS A 80 -14.67 10.21 -6.15
C LYS A 80 -14.01 10.68 -4.86
N ILE A 81 -12.69 10.60 -4.75
CA ILE A 81 -11.95 11.06 -3.57
C ILE A 81 -12.20 12.55 -3.33
N GLN A 82 -12.13 13.38 -4.36
CA GLN A 82 -12.34 14.82 -4.29
C GLN A 82 -13.74 15.23 -3.78
N ARG A 83 -14.75 14.35 -3.92
CA ARG A 83 -16.10 14.60 -3.37
C ARG A 83 -16.19 14.41 -1.87
N HIS A 84 -15.26 13.67 -1.29
CA HIS A 84 -15.30 13.28 0.13
C HIS A 84 -14.22 13.95 0.98
N ILE A 85 -13.12 14.38 0.36
CA ILE A 85 -11.99 15.00 1.07
C ILE A 85 -11.94 16.49 0.76
N PRO A 86 -11.93 17.37 1.80
CA PRO A 86 -11.78 18.81 1.61
C PRO A 86 -10.48 19.15 0.86
N SER A 87 -10.54 20.20 0.03
CA SER A 87 -9.42 20.57 -0.84
C SER A 87 -8.17 21.05 -0.07
N ASP A 88 -8.33 21.58 1.12
CA ASP A 88 -7.25 22.01 2.01
C ASP A 88 -6.54 20.82 2.69
N ALA A 89 -7.20 19.67 2.77
CA ALA A 89 -6.66 18.42 3.30
C ALA A 89 -6.17 17.46 2.20
N LEU A 90 -6.32 17.83 0.90
CA LEU A 90 -6.02 16.96 -0.23
C LEU A 90 -4.83 17.49 -1.05
N VAL A 91 -3.81 16.67 -1.22
CA VAL A 91 -2.66 16.91 -2.11
C VAL A 91 -2.71 15.92 -3.26
N VAL A 92 -2.73 16.41 -4.51
CA VAL A 92 -2.86 15.57 -5.70
C VAL A 92 -1.64 15.74 -6.61
N PHE A 93 -1.11 14.63 -7.10
CA PHE A 93 -0.01 14.57 -8.07
C PHE A 93 -0.39 13.74 -9.30
N GLY A 94 0.24 14.01 -10.45
CA GLY A 94 0.01 13.32 -11.72
C GLY A 94 -1.18 13.87 -12.51
N VAL A 95 -1.58 15.12 -12.22
CA VAL A 95 -2.61 15.85 -12.94
C VAL A 95 -2.01 17.11 -13.63
N PRO A 96 -2.70 17.71 -14.62
CA PRO A 96 -2.26 18.96 -15.22
C PRO A 96 -1.98 20.04 -14.15
N GLY A 97 -0.76 20.58 -14.14
CA GLY A 97 -0.32 21.57 -13.16
C GLY A 97 0.28 21.02 -11.87
N ALA A 98 0.18 19.71 -11.61
CA ALA A 98 0.78 19.05 -10.44
C ALA A 98 1.44 17.72 -10.84
N VAL A 99 2.69 17.83 -11.33
CA VAL A 99 3.49 16.70 -11.81
C VAL A 99 3.88 15.77 -10.64
N ALA A 100 3.79 14.47 -10.84
CA ALA A 100 4.21 13.47 -9.86
C ALA A 100 5.72 13.22 -9.96
N ASN A 101 6.53 14.09 -9.35
CA ASN A 101 7.99 13.90 -9.27
C ASN A 101 8.34 12.99 -8.09
N VAL A 102 9.34 12.12 -8.27
CA VAL A 102 9.80 11.17 -7.27
C VAL A 102 10.15 11.86 -5.94
N GLU A 103 10.96 12.92 -5.97
CA GLU A 103 11.37 13.61 -4.75
C GLU A 103 10.23 14.35 -4.06
N THR A 104 9.33 14.98 -4.81
CA THR A 104 8.18 15.68 -4.25
C THR A 104 7.20 14.72 -3.60
N VAL A 105 6.86 13.62 -4.30
CA VAL A 105 5.98 12.58 -3.75
C VAL A 105 6.59 11.91 -2.53
N ALA A 106 7.89 11.57 -2.59
CA ALA A 106 8.59 10.95 -1.45
C ALA A 106 8.57 11.87 -0.21
N SER A 107 8.90 13.15 -0.37
CA SER A 107 8.90 14.11 0.74
C SER A 107 7.50 14.26 1.37
N CYS A 108 6.45 14.25 0.56
CA CYS A 108 5.07 14.34 1.05
C CYS A 108 4.61 13.09 1.83
N LEU A 109 5.26 11.93 1.66
CA LEU A 109 4.92 10.71 2.42
C LEU A 109 5.01 10.92 3.93
N SER A 110 6.04 11.65 4.40
CA SER A 110 6.28 11.89 5.81
C SER A 110 5.21 12.74 6.49
N GLU A 111 4.43 13.49 5.70
CA GLU A 111 3.39 14.39 6.19
C GLU A 111 1.97 13.83 6.01
N ALA A 112 1.82 12.76 5.23
CA ALA A 112 0.51 12.23 4.87
C ALA A 112 -0.06 11.31 5.95
N SER A 113 -1.33 11.53 6.31
CA SER A 113 -2.12 10.61 7.14
C SER A 113 -2.63 9.44 6.31
N ILE A 114 -3.07 9.71 5.08
CA ILE A 114 -3.50 8.70 4.11
C ILE A 114 -2.78 8.94 2.78
N VAL A 115 -2.33 7.86 2.13
CA VAL A 115 -1.82 7.92 0.77
C VAL A 115 -2.60 6.99 -0.15
N HIS A 116 -2.89 7.45 -1.37
CA HIS A 116 -3.54 6.67 -2.40
C HIS A 116 -2.72 6.71 -3.68
N PHE A 117 -2.23 5.55 -4.13
CA PHE A 117 -1.46 5.39 -5.36
C PHE A 117 -2.31 4.68 -6.42
N ALA A 118 -2.73 5.42 -7.45
CA ALA A 118 -3.39 4.90 -8.65
C ALA A 118 -2.46 5.10 -9.87
N CYS A 119 -1.36 4.33 -9.87
CA CYS A 119 -0.30 4.37 -10.86
C CYS A 119 0.23 2.96 -11.14
N HIS A 120 1.10 2.81 -12.13
CA HIS A 120 1.73 1.52 -12.41
C HIS A 120 2.78 1.16 -11.36
N GLY A 121 2.81 -0.13 -10.96
CA GLY A 121 3.91 -0.74 -10.23
C GLY A 121 4.91 -1.41 -11.16
N THR A 122 6.16 -1.49 -10.73
CA THR A 122 7.22 -2.24 -11.41
C THR A 122 7.96 -3.08 -10.40
N GLN A 123 8.10 -4.37 -10.68
CA GLN A 123 8.84 -5.30 -9.84
C GLN A 123 10.19 -5.65 -10.47
N ASP A 124 11.27 -5.49 -9.72
CA ASP A 124 12.62 -5.99 -10.04
C ASP A 124 12.87 -7.24 -9.22
N ARG A 125 12.72 -8.42 -9.86
CA ARG A 125 12.88 -9.73 -9.22
C ARG A 125 14.31 -10.05 -8.81
N LEU A 126 15.31 -9.37 -9.37
CA LEU A 126 16.72 -9.59 -9.03
C LEU A 126 17.20 -8.67 -7.92
N LYS A 127 16.59 -7.49 -7.82
CA LYS A 127 16.92 -6.46 -6.82
C LYS A 127 15.63 -5.85 -6.28
N PRO A 128 14.93 -6.50 -5.34
CA PRO A 128 13.61 -6.07 -4.86
C PRO A 128 13.54 -4.61 -4.41
N LEU A 129 14.63 -4.07 -3.85
CA LEU A 129 14.73 -2.65 -3.46
C LEU A 129 14.64 -1.66 -4.63
N ASN A 130 14.83 -2.12 -5.86
CA ASN A 130 14.63 -1.32 -7.08
C ASN A 130 13.18 -1.33 -7.57
N SER A 131 12.34 -2.26 -7.08
CA SER A 131 10.90 -2.24 -7.33
C SER A 131 10.31 -0.92 -6.86
N GLY A 132 9.20 -0.48 -7.46
CA GLY A 132 8.60 0.78 -7.07
C GLY A 132 7.40 1.18 -7.91
N LEU A 133 6.93 2.40 -7.69
CA LEU A 133 5.81 3.02 -8.39
C LEU A 133 6.32 3.93 -9.51
N LYS A 134 5.74 3.77 -10.70
CA LYS A 134 6.08 4.60 -11.86
C LYS A 134 5.46 5.98 -11.69
N LEU A 135 6.29 7.02 -11.69
CA LEU A 135 5.89 8.42 -11.64
C LEU A 135 6.28 9.14 -12.93
N ASP A 136 5.99 10.43 -13.03
CA ASP A 136 6.20 11.20 -14.26
C ASP A 136 7.68 11.34 -14.64
N ASP A 137 8.60 11.44 -13.67
CA ASP A 137 10.05 11.64 -13.87
C ASP A 137 10.88 10.40 -13.54
N GLY A 138 10.26 9.28 -13.13
CA GLY A 138 11.00 8.07 -12.80
C GLY A 138 10.26 7.09 -11.91
N LEU A 139 11.03 6.27 -11.21
CA LEU A 139 10.49 5.22 -10.34
C LEU A 139 10.68 5.60 -8.87
N LEU A 140 9.59 5.72 -8.12
CA LEU A 140 9.61 5.82 -6.67
C LEU A 140 9.91 4.43 -6.09
N ARG A 141 11.20 4.16 -5.87
CA ARG A 141 11.70 2.84 -5.47
C ARG A 141 11.40 2.53 -4.00
N ILE A 142 11.28 1.25 -3.68
CA ILE A 142 11.21 0.75 -2.29
C ILE A 142 12.33 1.33 -1.45
N SER A 143 13.59 1.32 -1.96
CA SER A 143 14.75 1.89 -1.27
C SER A 143 14.60 3.39 -0.95
N ARG A 144 13.79 4.12 -1.70
CA ARG A 144 13.50 5.54 -1.44
C ARG A 144 12.37 5.70 -0.42
N ILE A 145 11.29 4.91 -0.56
CA ILE A 145 10.15 4.90 0.38
C ILE A 145 10.63 4.58 1.80
N MET A 146 11.47 3.57 1.97
CA MET A 146 11.99 3.15 3.29
C MET A 146 12.83 4.20 4.01
N LYS A 147 13.32 5.24 3.31
CA LYS A 147 14.03 6.38 3.92
C LYS A 147 13.07 7.39 4.54
N GLU A 148 11.85 7.46 4.04
CA GLU A 148 10.84 8.33 4.59
C GLU A 148 10.26 7.72 5.87
N LYS A 149 10.10 8.55 6.89
CA LYS A 149 9.46 8.15 8.15
C LYS A 149 8.22 8.99 8.34
N THR A 150 7.07 8.34 8.31
CA THR A 150 5.83 8.98 8.71
C THR A 150 5.53 8.69 10.18
N LEU A 151 5.10 9.71 10.91
CA LEU A 151 4.73 9.59 12.32
C LEU A 151 3.22 9.37 12.50
N ASP A 152 2.44 9.79 11.51
CA ASP A 152 0.97 9.86 11.59
C ASP A 152 0.28 9.13 10.43
N GLY A 153 1.01 8.28 9.69
CA GLY A 153 0.48 7.49 8.58
C GLY A 153 -0.51 6.44 9.07
N SER A 154 -1.78 6.61 8.74
CA SER A 154 -2.82 5.66 9.12
C SER A 154 -3.03 4.59 8.04
N LEU A 155 -3.10 5.00 6.76
CA LEU A 155 -3.43 4.09 5.67
C LEU A 155 -2.66 4.43 4.40
N ALA A 156 -2.06 3.41 3.79
CA ALA A 156 -1.59 3.46 2.40
C ALA A 156 -2.44 2.54 1.52
N PHE A 157 -2.99 3.08 0.45
CA PHE A 157 -3.81 2.36 -0.52
C PHE A 157 -3.09 2.31 -1.86
N CYS A 158 -2.72 1.12 -2.32
CA CYS A 158 -1.93 0.88 -3.54
C CYS A 158 -2.77 0.15 -4.59
N CYS A 159 -3.35 0.92 -5.54
CA CYS A 159 -4.03 0.40 -6.73
C CYS A 159 -3.04 0.15 -7.89
N ALA A 160 -1.85 -0.33 -7.59
CA ALA A 160 -0.85 -0.72 -8.59
C ALA A 160 -0.68 -2.24 -8.61
N CYS A 161 -0.35 -2.80 -9.77
CA CYS A 161 -0.18 -4.25 -9.90
C CYS A 161 0.97 -4.75 -9.01
N GLU A 162 0.82 -5.95 -8.46
CA GLU A 162 1.85 -6.69 -7.71
C GLU A 162 2.45 -5.92 -6.50
N THR A 163 1.71 -4.99 -5.92
CA THR A 163 2.24 -4.15 -4.82
C THR A 163 2.43 -4.90 -3.50
N ALA A 164 1.72 -6.01 -3.31
CA ALA A 164 1.88 -6.90 -2.16
C ALA A 164 2.77 -8.11 -2.44
N MET A 165 3.19 -8.33 -3.70
CA MET A 165 4.04 -9.47 -4.07
C MET A 165 5.48 -9.25 -3.62
N GLY A 166 6.07 -10.30 -3.03
CA GLY A 166 7.50 -10.41 -2.74
C GLY A 166 8.28 -11.09 -3.88
N ASP A 167 9.53 -11.46 -3.60
CA ASP A 167 10.38 -12.24 -4.51
C ASP A 167 10.10 -13.74 -4.34
N GLU A 168 9.75 -14.45 -5.42
CA GLU A 168 9.51 -15.90 -5.41
C GLU A 168 10.76 -16.72 -5.03
N LYS A 169 11.96 -16.17 -5.26
CA LYS A 169 13.22 -16.83 -4.89
C LYS A 169 13.59 -16.63 -3.43
N LEU A 170 13.05 -15.58 -2.80
CA LEU A 170 13.30 -15.19 -1.42
C LEU A 170 11.97 -14.93 -0.72
N PRO A 171 11.10 -15.95 -0.62
CA PRO A 171 9.72 -15.77 -0.14
C PRO A 171 9.63 -15.30 1.31
N ASP A 172 10.67 -15.51 2.11
CA ASP A 172 10.74 -15.06 3.50
C ASP A 172 11.34 -13.65 3.65
N GLU A 173 11.80 -13.04 2.56
CA GLU A 173 12.19 -11.64 2.56
C GLU A 173 10.96 -10.75 2.30
N ALA A 174 10.52 -10.05 3.34
CA ALA A 174 9.34 -9.20 3.32
C ALA A 174 9.56 -7.89 2.51
N MET A 175 10.09 -8.01 1.28
CA MET A 175 10.45 -6.88 0.42
C MET A 175 9.41 -6.66 -0.68
N SER A 176 8.20 -6.28 -0.27
CA SER A 176 7.17 -5.78 -1.19
C SER A 176 6.98 -4.27 -1.01
N LEU A 177 6.33 -3.64 -1.99
CA LEU A 177 5.97 -2.23 -1.90
C LEU A 177 5.05 -1.97 -0.69
N GLY A 178 4.07 -2.85 -0.46
CA GLY A 178 3.18 -2.76 0.70
C GLY A 178 3.96 -2.86 2.02
N ALA A 179 4.89 -3.81 2.15
CA ALA A 179 5.74 -3.94 3.33
C ALA A 179 6.62 -2.70 3.54
N SER A 180 7.15 -2.09 2.46
CA SER A 180 7.98 -0.88 2.56
C SER A 180 7.21 0.32 3.14
N LEU A 181 5.92 0.44 2.83
CA LEU A 181 5.04 1.46 3.39
C LEU A 181 4.73 1.21 4.88
N LEU A 182 4.52 -0.05 5.29
CA LEU A 182 4.43 -0.40 6.70
C LEU A 182 5.73 -0.04 7.44
N PHE A 183 6.90 -0.37 6.89
CA PHE A 183 8.19 -0.04 7.50
C PHE A 183 8.47 1.47 7.50
N SER A 184 7.89 2.25 6.60
CA SER A 184 7.99 3.71 6.64
C SER A 184 7.09 4.35 7.70
N GLY A 185 6.16 3.60 8.31
CA GLY A 185 5.36 4.04 9.46
C GLY A 185 3.86 4.11 9.22
N PHE A 186 3.33 3.68 8.05
CA PHE A 186 1.89 3.54 7.88
C PHE A 186 1.37 2.37 8.74
N GLN A 187 0.27 2.59 9.45
CA GLN A 187 -0.33 1.58 10.33
C GLN A 187 -0.99 0.45 9.55
N SER A 188 -1.53 0.77 8.37
CA SER A 188 -2.22 -0.18 7.51
C SER A 188 -1.89 0.06 6.05
N VAL A 189 -1.85 -1.02 5.27
CA VAL A 189 -1.65 -0.98 3.83
C VAL A 189 -2.68 -1.88 3.15
N ILE A 190 -3.32 -1.37 2.12
CA ILE A 190 -4.12 -2.15 1.17
C ILE A 190 -3.33 -2.21 -0.12
N ALA A 191 -3.01 -3.42 -0.57
CA ALA A 191 -2.19 -3.65 -1.74
C ALA A 191 -2.67 -4.89 -2.50
N THR A 192 -2.43 -4.94 -3.81
CA THR A 192 -2.83 -6.06 -4.66
C THR A 192 -1.79 -7.18 -4.61
N MET A 193 -2.25 -8.42 -4.60
CA MET A 193 -1.37 -9.60 -4.66
C MET A 193 -0.99 -9.96 -6.12
N TRP A 194 -1.71 -9.44 -7.12
CA TRP A 194 -1.49 -9.67 -8.56
C TRP A 194 -1.87 -8.45 -9.38
#